data_6e789a6d147614cf9465b3be0bc4d5ba
#
_entry.id   6e789a6d147614cf9465b3be0bc4d5ba
#
_cell.length_a   1.000
_cell.length_b   1.000
_cell.length_c   1.000
_cell.angle_alpha   90.00
_cell.angle_beta   90.00
_cell.angle_gamma   90.00
#
_symmetry.space_group_name_H-M   'P 1'
#
loop_
_entity.id
_entity.type
_entity.pdbx_description
1 polymer ?
#
loop_
_entity_poly.entity_id
_entity_poly.type
_entity_poly.pdbx_seq_one_letter_code
_entity_poly.pdbx_strand_id
1 'polypeptide(L)'
;MLEYFIPKEGFYITPILINLNLLVFIAMVIAGFGFVSFKGEDLLNWGANYKPVTINGQWWRLLTNTFMHGGLMHILANMYGLLFVGIFLEPLLGKKKYILIYLTTGILASFASIWWYDATVSVGASGAIFGLYGFFLATLLLKVFPPDFGKAFLTSTLVFVGFNLLMGFTGGIDNAAHIGGLISGFVIGLIMSKQLKQQIEINR
;
A
#
# COMPACT_ATOMS: atom_id res chain seq x y z
N MET A 1 10.15 -0.19 19.86
CA MET A 1 8.91 -0.51 19.08
C MET A 1 8.03 0.72 18.90
N LEU A 2 7.73 1.50 19.95
CA LEU A 2 6.92 2.74 19.85
C LEU A 2 7.52 3.80 18.92
N GLU A 3 8.82 3.82 18.72
CA GLU A 3 9.52 4.78 17.86
C GLU A 3 9.09 4.73 16.37
N TYR A 4 8.51 3.62 15.91
CA TYR A 4 8.01 3.47 14.54
C TYR A 4 6.62 4.09 14.32
N PHE A 5 5.95 4.51 15.38
CA PHE A 5 4.67 5.21 15.34
C PHE A 5 4.80 6.72 15.47
N ILE A 6 6.01 7.21 15.75
CA ILE A 6 6.29 8.63 15.98
C ILE A 6 7.05 9.18 14.77
N PRO A 7 6.52 10.22 14.11
CA PRO A 7 7.24 10.90 13.03
C PRO A 7 8.59 11.44 13.51
N LYS A 8 9.64 11.13 12.74
CA LYS A 8 11.01 11.61 13.00
C LYS A 8 11.70 11.97 11.70
N GLU A 9 12.85 12.63 11.77
CA GLU A 9 13.60 13.02 10.59
C GLU A 9 13.89 11.81 9.69
N GLY A 10 13.62 11.96 8.39
CA GLY A 10 13.71 10.89 7.39
C GLY A 10 12.58 9.85 7.43
N PHE A 11 11.70 9.87 8.44
CA PHE A 11 10.64 8.87 8.61
C PHE A 11 9.37 9.50 9.19
N TYR A 12 8.62 10.23 8.36
CA TYR A 12 7.46 11.04 8.75
C TYR A 12 6.13 10.44 8.30
N ILE A 13 6.05 10.10 7.02
CA ILE A 13 4.79 9.77 6.37
C ILE A 13 4.34 8.36 6.74
N THR A 14 5.26 7.41 6.82
CA THR A 14 4.94 6.04 7.21
C THR A 14 4.26 5.96 8.57
N PRO A 15 4.79 6.58 9.66
CA PRO A 15 4.08 6.64 10.94
C PRO A 15 2.71 7.31 10.85
N ILE A 16 2.60 8.41 10.10
CA ILE A 16 1.32 9.11 9.92
C ILE A 16 0.29 8.20 9.23
N LEU A 17 0.69 7.51 8.17
CA LEU A 17 -0.19 6.56 7.46
C LEU A 17 -0.61 5.40 8.36
N ILE A 18 0.33 4.83 9.13
CA ILE A 18 0.02 3.76 10.10
C ILE A 18 -1.02 4.25 11.11
N ASN A 19 -0.75 5.38 11.75
CA ASN A 19 -1.65 5.95 12.75
C ASN A 19 -3.03 6.29 12.17
N LEU A 20 -3.09 6.83 10.95
CA LEU A 20 -4.36 7.12 10.28
C LEU A 20 -5.17 5.84 10.02
N ASN A 21 -4.54 4.78 9.52
CA ASN A 21 -5.19 3.49 9.32
C ASN A 21 -5.70 2.89 10.64
N LEU A 22 -4.89 2.97 11.71
CA LEU A 22 -5.30 2.51 13.05
C LEU A 22 -6.47 3.32 13.59
N LEU A 23 -6.47 4.64 13.41
CA LEU A 23 -7.57 5.52 13.85
C LEU A 23 -8.87 5.18 13.12
N VAL A 24 -8.83 4.99 11.79
CA VAL A 24 -10.01 4.57 11.01
C VAL A 24 -10.50 3.21 11.49
N PHE A 25 -9.61 2.24 11.69
CA PHE A 25 -9.98 0.92 12.19
C PHE A 25 -10.64 0.99 13.57
N ILE A 26 -10.06 1.74 14.52
CA ILE A 26 -10.63 1.94 15.86
C ILE A 26 -12.01 2.61 15.77
N ALA A 27 -12.17 3.61 14.91
CA ALA A 27 -13.46 4.27 14.70
C ALA A 27 -14.53 3.29 14.19
N MET A 28 -14.16 2.37 13.27
CA MET A 28 -15.07 1.31 12.78
C MET A 28 -15.42 0.31 13.88
N VAL A 29 -14.47 -0.06 14.76
CA VAL A 29 -14.73 -0.92 15.93
C VAL A 29 -15.70 -0.25 16.89
N ILE A 30 -15.48 1.03 17.21
CA ILE A 30 -16.36 1.81 18.09
C ILE A 30 -17.78 1.96 17.50
N ALA A 31 -17.87 2.07 16.15
CA ALA A 31 -19.17 2.09 15.45
C ALA A 31 -19.91 0.74 15.49
N GLY A 32 -19.32 -0.31 16.09
CA GLY A 32 -19.99 -1.59 16.32
C GLY A 32 -19.85 -2.59 15.17
N PHE A 33 -18.94 -2.39 14.23
CA PHE A 33 -18.75 -3.31 13.08
C PHE A 33 -18.08 -4.63 13.46
N GLY A 34 -17.61 -4.77 14.70
CA GLY A 34 -16.87 -5.91 15.21
C GLY A 34 -15.39 -5.60 15.36
N PHE A 35 -14.55 -6.63 15.52
CA PHE A 35 -13.11 -6.48 15.73
C PHE A 35 -12.30 -7.46 14.85
N VAL A 36 -12.72 -8.73 14.81
CA VAL A 36 -11.98 -9.78 14.08
C VAL A 36 -12.22 -9.68 12.57
N SER A 37 -13.47 -9.47 12.16
CA SER A 37 -13.86 -9.25 10.78
C SER A 37 -15.08 -8.33 10.70
N PHE A 38 -15.13 -7.51 9.66
CA PHE A 38 -16.24 -6.59 9.37
C PHE A 38 -17.09 -7.12 8.21
N LYS A 39 -18.38 -6.84 8.24
CA LYS A 39 -19.30 -7.21 7.17
C LYS A 39 -19.09 -6.32 5.95
N GLY A 40 -19.25 -6.87 4.75
CA GLY A 40 -19.12 -6.10 3.51
C GLY A 40 -20.09 -4.91 3.40
N GLU A 41 -21.28 -5.04 3.96
CA GLU A 41 -22.28 -3.97 4.01
C GLU A 41 -21.80 -2.77 4.86
N ASP A 42 -21.24 -3.04 6.04
CA ASP A 42 -20.68 -2.00 6.91
C ASP A 42 -19.52 -1.28 6.22
N LEU A 43 -18.62 -2.05 5.58
CA LEU A 43 -17.50 -1.52 4.80
C LEU A 43 -18.02 -0.61 3.66
N LEU A 44 -19.04 -1.06 2.94
CA LEU A 44 -19.63 -0.30 1.84
C LEU A 44 -20.22 1.03 2.32
N ASN A 45 -20.94 1.03 3.44
CA ASN A 45 -21.55 2.22 4.04
C ASN A 45 -20.48 3.23 4.49
N TRP A 46 -19.31 2.77 4.88
CA TRP A 46 -18.20 3.64 5.34
C TRP A 46 -17.29 4.14 4.22
N GLY A 47 -17.35 3.59 3.01
CA GLY A 47 -16.58 4.14 1.91
C GLY A 47 -15.65 3.14 1.21
N ALA A 48 -15.92 1.83 1.35
CA ALA A 48 -15.25 0.80 0.57
C ALA A 48 -15.43 1.03 -0.94
N ASN A 49 -14.44 0.65 -1.72
CA ASN A 49 -14.52 0.68 -3.16
C ASN A 49 -15.43 -0.45 -3.66
N TYR A 50 -16.41 -0.11 -4.48
CA TYR A 50 -17.36 -1.05 -5.06
C TYR A 50 -17.85 -0.50 -6.40
N LYS A 51 -17.58 -1.20 -7.49
CA LYS A 51 -17.82 -0.70 -8.86
C LYS A 51 -19.18 -0.04 -9.05
N PRO A 52 -20.33 -0.67 -8.68
CA PRO A 52 -21.65 -0.10 -8.96
C PRO A 52 -21.89 1.28 -8.35
N VAL A 53 -21.30 1.63 -7.22
CA VAL A 53 -21.46 2.94 -6.60
C VAL A 53 -20.33 3.90 -6.96
N THR A 54 -19.12 3.37 -7.12
CA THR A 54 -17.94 4.18 -7.43
C THR A 54 -18.09 4.84 -8.80
N ILE A 55 -18.44 4.09 -9.86
CA ILE A 55 -18.62 4.63 -11.21
C ILE A 55 -19.86 5.51 -11.36
N ASN A 56 -20.83 5.37 -10.47
CA ASN A 56 -22.06 6.17 -10.44
C ASN A 56 -21.95 7.41 -9.55
N GLY A 57 -20.76 8.01 -9.47
CA GLY A 57 -20.52 9.32 -8.88
C GLY A 57 -19.76 9.32 -7.56
N GLN A 58 -19.50 8.17 -6.93
CA GLN A 58 -18.78 8.10 -5.64
C GLN A 58 -17.27 7.83 -5.82
N TRP A 59 -16.61 8.56 -6.74
CA TRP A 59 -15.21 8.40 -7.10
C TRP A 59 -14.23 8.56 -5.93
N TRP A 60 -14.63 9.27 -4.88
CA TRP A 60 -13.86 9.40 -3.65
C TRP A 60 -13.54 8.05 -2.99
N ARG A 61 -14.32 7.00 -3.27
CA ARG A 61 -14.10 5.64 -2.79
C ARG A 61 -12.80 5.01 -3.28
N LEU A 62 -12.28 5.46 -4.42
CA LEU A 62 -10.96 5.05 -4.90
C LEU A 62 -9.83 5.42 -3.93
N LEU A 63 -10.04 6.44 -3.11
CA LEU A 63 -9.09 6.88 -2.10
C LEU A 63 -9.44 6.37 -0.71
N THR A 64 -10.70 6.50 -0.27
CA THR A 64 -11.09 6.19 1.11
C THR A 64 -10.93 4.72 1.47
N ASN A 65 -11.16 3.82 0.52
CA ASN A 65 -10.97 2.39 0.71
C ASN A 65 -9.54 2.03 1.17
N THR A 66 -8.54 2.83 0.78
CA THR A 66 -7.12 2.61 1.12
C THR A 66 -6.85 2.71 2.63
N PHE A 67 -7.73 3.37 3.38
CA PHE A 67 -7.59 3.55 4.82
C PHE A 67 -8.51 2.63 5.64
N MET A 68 -9.33 1.84 5.00
CA MET A 68 -10.26 0.92 5.64
C MET A 68 -9.71 -0.50 5.64
N HIS A 69 -10.08 -1.29 6.65
CA HIS A 69 -9.63 -2.69 6.76
C HIS A 69 -10.79 -3.60 7.17
N GLY A 70 -10.82 -4.78 6.58
CA GLY A 70 -11.89 -5.75 6.78
C GLY A 70 -11.83 -6.53 8.11
N GLY A 71 -10.85 -6.24 8.99
CA GLY A 71 -10.70 -6.88 10.31
C GLY A 71 -9.26 -6.84 10.83
N LEU A 72 -9.07 -7.40 12.03
CA LEU A 72 -7.81 -7.29 12.78
C LEU A 72 -6.59 -7.84 12.00
N MET A 73 -6.68 -9.05 11.47
CA MET A 73 -5.53 -9.64 10.75
C MET A 73 -5.18 -8.87 9.49
N HIS A 74 -6.20 -8.31 8.82
CA HIS A 74 -6.00 -7.50 7.63
C HIS A 74 -5.22 -6.21 7.94
N ILE A 75 -5.60 -5.48 8.99
CA ILE A 75 -4.86 -4.26 9.35
C ILE A 75 -3.46 -4.58 9.86
N LEU A 76 -3.26 -5.62 10.66
CA LEU A 76 -1.94 -6.00 11.15
C LEU A 76 -0.98 -6.35 10.01
N ALA A 77 -1.42 -7.15 9.04
CA ALA A 77 -0.62 -7.50 7.87
C ALA A 77 -0.26 -6.26 7.02
N ASN A 78 -1.23 -5.36 6.82
CA ASN A 78 -0.99 -4.11 6.09
C ASN A 78 -0.01 -3.19 6.81
N MET A 79 -0.17 -2.97 8.12
CA MET A 79 0.73 -2.10 8.88
C MET A 79 2.15 -2.66 8.95
N TYR A 80 2.29 -3.98 9.05
CA TYR A 80 3.60 -4.63 8.94
C TYR A 80 4.25 -4.41 7.56
N GLY A 81 3.51 -4.64 6.47
CA GLY A 81 4.01 -4.43 5.11
C GLY A 81 4.36 -2.97 4.83
N LEU A 82 3.53 -2.03 5.30
CA LEU A 82 3.77 -0.60 5.16
C LEU A 82 5.01 -0.15 5.95
N LEU A 83 5.15 -0.61 7.19
CA LEU A 83 6.32 -0.32 8.02
C LEU A 83 7.59 -0.83 7.35
N PHE A 84 7.59 -2.10 6.91
CA PHE A 84 8.75 -2.72 6.30
C PHE A 84 9.22 -1.94 5.07
N VAL A 85 8.36 -1.69 4.08
CA VAL A 85 8.77 -0.98 2.87
C VAL A 85 9.07 0.51 3.13
N GLY A 86 8.36 1.12 4.08
CA GLY A 86 8.49 2.53 4.43
C GLY A 86 9.84 2.89 5.04
N ILE A 87 10.40 2.02 5.90
CA ILE A 87 11.74 2.23 6.50
C ILE A 87 12.82 2.43 5.43
N PHE A 88 12.70 1.80 4.27
CA PHE A 88 13.70 1.88 3.20
C PHE A 88 13.36 2.94 2.16
N LEU A 89 12.09 3.08 1.78
CA LEU A 89 11.73 3.98 0.69
C LEU A 89 11.52 5.42 1.13
N GLU A 90 10.99 5.67 2.31
CA GLU A 90 10.71 7.03 2.72
C GLU A 90 11.98 7.88 2.88
N PRO A 91 13.08 7.39 3.53
CA PRO A 91 14.35 8.13 3.57
C PRO A 91 14.96 8.37 2.19
N LEU A 92 14.78 7.44 1.26
CA LEU A 92 15.29 7.55 -0.12
C LEU A 92 14.53 8.60 -0.93
N LEU A 93 13.20 8.62 -0.81
CA LEU A 93 12.31 9.45 -1.63
C LEU A 93 12.06 10.83 -1.02
N GLY A 94 12.13 10.95 0.28
CA GLY A 94 11.62 12.08 1.05
C GLY A 94 10.09 12.13 1.08
N LYS A 95 9.55 12.89 2.02
CA LYS A 95 8.10 12.93 2.36
C LYS A 95 7.19 13.12 1.15
N LYS A 96 7.49 14.12 0.28
CA LYS A 96 6.59 14.52 -0.81
C LYS A 96 6.47 13.43 -1.88
N LYS A 97 7.59 12.85 -2.34
CA LYS A 97 7.57 11.80 -3.35
C LYS A 97 6.95 10.53 -2.79
N TYR A 98 7.29 10.17 -1.54
CA TYR A 98 6.78 8.97 -0.89
C TYR A 98 5.25 8.98 -0.78
N ILE A 99 4.67 10.04 -0.21
CA ILE A 99 3.20 10.14 -0.08
C ILE A 99 2.51 10.19 -1.44
N LEU A 100 3.09 10.89 -2.43
CA LEU A 100 2.52 10.96 -3.77
C LEU A 100 2.48 9.58 -4.44
N ILE A 101 3.56 8.79 -4.34
CA ILE A 101 3.61 7.43 -4.88
C ILE A 101 2.58 6.54 -4.16
N TYR A 102 2.51 6.58 -2.82
CA TYR A 102 1.54 5.83 -2.04
C TYR A 102 0.10 6.10 -2.48
N LEU A 103 -0.30 7.37 -2.54
CA LEU A 103 -1.67 7.75 -2.90
C LEU A 103 -1.98 7.44 -4.38
N THR A 104 -1.06 7.74 -5.29
CA THR A 104 -1.25 7.48 -6.72
C THR A 104 -1.40 5.99 -6.99
N THR A 105 -0.51 5.16 -6.44
CA THR A 105 -0.58 3.72 -6.64
C THR A 105 -1.79 3.09 -5.96
N GLY A 106 -2.22 3.61 -4.81
CA GLY A 106 -3.45 3.20 -4.13
C GLY A 106 -4.71 3.48 -4.97
N ILE A 107 -4.80 4.67 -5.57
CA ILE A 107 -5.90 5.02 -6.48
C ILE A 107 -5.88 4.14 -7.74
N LEU A 108 -4.71 3.93 -8.35
CA LEU A 108 -4.57 3.07 -9.53
C LEU A 108 -4.89 1.60 -9.21
N ALA A 109 -4.53 1.12 -8.02
CA ALA A 109 -4.91 -0.19 -7.52
C ALA A 109 -6.44 -0.32 -7.37
N SER A 110 -7.07 0.68 -6.77
CA SER A 110 -8.53 0.74 -6.62
C SER A 110 -9.24 0.79 -7.99
N PHE A 111 -8.63 1.45 -8.96
CA PHE A 111 -9.12 1.48 -10.35
C PHE A 111 -9.02 0.08 -10.99
N ALA A 112 -7.88 -0.62 -10.81
CA ALA A 112 -7.69 -1.98 -11.30
C ALA A 112 -8.72 -2.95 -10.71
N SER A 113 -9.05 -2.80 -9.43
CA SER A 113 -10.10 -3.56 -8.76
C SER A 113 -11.46 -3.44 -9.46
N ILE A 114 -11.95 -2.22 -9.67
CA ILE A 114 -13.26 -2.00 -10.31
C ILE A 114 -13.25 -2.26 -11.82
N TRP A 115 -12.08 -2.25 -12.45
CA TRP A 115 -11.94 -2.68 -13.84
C TRP A 115 -12.10 -4.19 -13.98
N TRP A 116 -11.55 -4.95 -13.02
CA TRP A 116 -11.51 -6.41 -13.07
C TRP A 116 -12.76 -7.07 -12.50
N TYR A 117 -13.28 -6.53 -11.40
CA TYR A 117 -14.41 -7.10 -10.69
C TYR A 117 -15.67 -6.22 -10.80
N ASP A 118 -16.81 -6.88 -11.06
CA ASP A 118 -18.09 -6.17 -11.15
C ASP A 118 -18.77 -5.97 -9.80
N ALA A 119 -18.56 -6.88 -8.84
CA ALA A 119 -19.28 -6.89 -7.57
C ALA A 119 -18.43 -7.25 -6.35
N THR A 120 -17.18 -6.75 -6.30
CA THR A 120 -16.29 -6.95 -5.15
C THR A 120 -16.22 -5.70 -4.30
N VAL A 121 -16.45 -5.84 -2.98
CA VAL A 121 -16.20 -4.79 -1.99
C VAL A 121 -14.72 -4.83 -1.64
N SER A 122 -13.97 -3.80 -2.03
CA SER A 122 -12.52 -3.72 -1.87
C SER A 122 -12.15 -2.68 -0.83
N VAL A 123 -11.28 -3.07 0.11
CA VAL A 123 -10.71 -2.23 1.18
C VAL A 123 -9.27 -2.64 1.47
N GLY A 124 -8.48 -1.73 1.99
CA GLY A 124 -7.13 -1.98 2.48
C GLY A 124 -6.07 -1.06 1.91
N ALA A 125 -5.07 -0.77 2.71
CA ALA A 125 -3.86 -0.07 2.27
C ALA A 125 -3.02 -0.91 1.29
N SER A 126 -3.35 -2.19 1.13
CA SER A 126 -2.51 -3.16 0.40
C SER A 126 -2.23 -2.77 -1.04
N GLY A 127 -3.20 -2.20 -1.77
CA GLY A 127 -2.96 -1.72 -3.13
C GLY A 127 -1.85 -0.68 -3.21
N ALA A 128 -1.86 0.30 -2.31
CA ALA A 128 -0.80 1.32 -2.20
C ALA A 128 0.53 0.71 -1.71
N ILE A 129 0.48 -0.22 -0.75
CA ILE A 129 1.65 -0.94 -0.24
C ILE A 129 2.30 -1.74 -1.37
N PHE A 130 1.53 -2.48 -2.16
CA PHE A 130 2.03 -3.17 -3.36
C PHE A 130 2.63 -2.20 -4.37
N GLY A 131 2.07 -0.98 -4.48
CA GLY A 131 2.67 0.10 -5.26
C GLY A 131 4.06 0.50 -4.76
N LEU A 132 4.24 0.65 -3.46
CA LEU A 132 5.55 0.90 -2.86
C LEU A 132 6.51 -0.29 -3.08
N TYR A 133 6.04 -1.53 -2.95
CA TYR A 133 6.86 -2.71 -3.27
C TYR A 133 7.23 -2.79 -4.76
N GLY A 134 6.31 -2.44 -5.66
CA GLY A 134 6.59 -2.34 -7.09
C GLY A 134 7.69 -1.32 -7.39
N PHE A 135 7.55 -0.13 -6.80
CA PHE A 135 8.58 0.92 -6.88
C PHE A 135 9.92 0.42 -6.35
N PHE A 136 9.91 -0.25 -5.20
CA PHE A 136 11.11 -0.80 -4.58
C PHE A 136 11.77 -1.87 -5.46
N LEU A 137 11.00 -2.78 -6.06
CA LEU A 137 11.51 -3.76 -7.03
C LEU A 137 12.23 -3.10 -8.21
N ALA A 138 11.67 -2.03 -8.78
CA ALA A 138 12.31 -1.29 -9.85
C ALA A 138 13.67 -0.71 -9.40
N THR A 139 13.74 -0.12 -8.20
CA THR A 139 14.98 0.44 -7.66
C THR A 139 16.04 -0.63 -7.39
N LEU A 140 15.63 -1.82 -6.94
CA LEU A 140 16.53 -2.96 -6.75
C LEU A 140 17.08 -3.48 -8.08
N LEU A 141 16.22 -3.69 -9.08
CA LEU A 141 16.60 -4.16 -10.41
C LEU A 141 17.57 -3.19 -11.10
N LEU A 142 17.33 -1.91 -10.95
CA LEU A 142 18.18 -0.86 -11.51
C LEU A 142 19.42 -0.55 -10.64
N LYS A 143 19.68 -1.35 -9.60
CA LYS A 143 20.87 -1.27 -8.74
C LYS A 143 21.04 0.14 -8.12
N VAL A 144 19.95 0.72 -7.63
CA VAL A 144 19.96 1.98 -6.88
C VAL A 144 20.63 1.77 -5.51
N PHE A 145 20.50 0.58 -4.94
CA PHE A 145 21.12 0.16 -3.68
C PHE A 145 22.40 -0.66 -3.90
N PRO A 146 23.29 -0.76 -2.88
CA PRO A 146 24.46 -1.64 -2.92
C PRO A 146 24.05 -3.11 -3.20
N PRO A 147 24.89 -3.90 -3.90
CA PRO A 147 24.55 -5.26 -4.35
C PRO A 147 24.12 -6.21 -3.22
N ASP A 148 24.83 -6.21 -2.09
CA ASP A 148 24.55 -7.13 -0.97
C ASP A 148 23.21 -6.82 -0.32
N PHE A 149 22.91 -5.54 -0.12
CA PHE A 149 21.63 -5.07 0.32
C PHE A 149 20.53 -5.44 -0.68
N GLY A 150 20.77 -5.17 -1.98
CA GLY A 150 19.81 -5.43 -3.06
C GLY A 150 19.38 -6.89 -3.11
N LYS A 151 20.31 -7.85 -2.99
CA LYS A 151 20.00 -9.29 -3.07
C LYS A 151 19.15 -9.79 -1.90
N ALA A 152 19.51 -9.45 -0.67
CA ALA A 152 18.76 -9.85 0.52
C ALA A 152 17.32 -9.30 0.49
N PHE A 153 17.18 -8.01 0.14
CA PHE A 153 15.89 -7.35 0.07
C PHE A 153 15.01 -7.78 -1.10
N LEU A 154 15.60 -8.06 -2.27
CA LEU A 154 14.88 -8.60 -3.41
C LEU A 154 14.20 -9.92 -3.03
N THR A 155 14.93 -10.82 -2.37
CA THR A 155 14.36 -12.09 -1.91
C THR A 155 13.19 -11.87 -0.95
N SER A 156 13.36 -11.03 0.08
CA SER A 156 12.29 -10.72 1.04
C SER A 156 11.07 -10.08 0.38
N THR A 157 11.29 -9.16 -0.56
CA THR A 157 10.22 -8.50 -1.31
C THR A 157 9.45 -9.50 -2.19
N LEU A 158 10.17 -10.38 -2.92
CA LEU A 158 9.54 -11.39 -3.77
C LEU A 158 8.75 -12.40 -2.95
N VAL A 159 9.27 -12.83 -1.79
CA VAL A 159 8.55 -13.72 -0.86
C VAL A 159 7.29 -13.04 -0.34
N PHE A 160 7.37 -11.78 0.12
CA PHE A 160 6.21 -11.05 0.62
C PHE A 160 5.14 -10.87 -0.47
N VAL A 161 5.53 -10.36 -1.63
CA VAL A 161 4.62 -10.13 -2.76
C VAL A 161 4.01 -11.45 -3.25
N GLY A 162 4.85 -12.47 -3.47
CA GLY A 162 4.42 -13.78 -3.93
C GLY A 162 3.46 -14.46 -2.95
N PHE A 163 3.77 -14.45 -1.65
CA PHE A 163 2.91 -15.01 -0.62
C PHE A 163 1.53 -14.32 -0.60
N ASN A 164 1.50 -12.99 -0.61
CA ASN A 164 0.22 -12.26 -0.58
C ASN A 164 -0.61 -12.50 -1.85
N LEU A 165 0.01 -12.56 -3.03
CA LEU A 165 -0.70 -12.89 -4.27
C LEU A 165 -1.24 -14.33 -4.27
N LEU A 166 -0.47 -15.30 -3.75
CA LEU A 166 -0.92 -16.68 -3.60
C LEU A 166 -2.10 -16.78 -2.63
N MET A 167 -2.04 -16.10 -1.49
CA MET A 167 -3.14 -16.04 -0.53
C MET A 167 -4.41 -15.43 -1.14
N GLY A 168 -4.27 -14.57 -2.13
CA GLY A 168 -5.41 -14.01 -2.87
C GLY A 168 -6.24 -15.03 -3.63
N PHE A 169 -5.69 -16.18 -3.99
CA PHE A 169 -6.45 -17.27 -4.61
C PHE A 169 -7.31 -18.07 -3.62
N THR A 170 -7.09 -17.91 -2.31
CA THR A 170 -7.92 -18.56 -1.27
C THR A 170 -9.23 -17.82 -0.99
N GLY A 171 -9.43 -16.64 -1.60
CA GLY A 171 -10.60 -15.78 -1.44
C GLY A 171 -10.42 -14.69 -0.38
N GLY A 172 -11.21 -13.63 -0.50
CA GLY A 172 -11.20 -12.50 0.45
C GLY A 172 -10.09 -11.47 0.27
N ILE A 173 -9.21 -11.63 -0.73
CA ILE A 173 -8.15 -10.69 -1.07
C ILE A 173 -8.33 -10.21 -2.52
N ASP A 174 -8.22 -8.90 -2.72
CA ASP A 174 -8.34 -8.25 -4.03
C ASP A 174 -7.01 -8.30 -4.80
N ASN A 175 -6.79 -9.40 -5.53
CA ASN A 175 -5.59 -9.57 -6.35
C ASN A 175 -5.48 -8.55 -7.49
N ALA A 176 -6.59 -8.06 -8.03
CA ALA A 176 -6.53 -7.04 -9.08
C ALA A 176 -5.98 -5.71 -8.54
N ALA A 177 -6.39 -5.31 -7.32
CA ALA A 177 -5.81 -4.17 -6.65
C ALA A 177 -4.30 -4.37 -6.35
N HIS A 178 -3.90 -5.55 -5.88
CA HIS A 178 -2.50 -5.87 -5.61
C HIS A 178 -1.64 -5.76 -6.88
N ILE A 179 -2.07 -6.39 -7.97
CA ILE A 179 -1.36 -6.37 -9.26
C ILE A 179 -1.34 -4.95 -9.85
N GLY A 180 -2.46 -4.25 -9.81
CA GLY A 180 -2.56 -2.86 -10.29
C GLY A 180 -1.61 -1.92 -9.53
N GLY A 181 -1.56 -2.05 -8.21
CA GLY A 181 -0.61 -1.34 -7.36
C GLY A 181 0.83 -1.67 -7.70
N LEU A 182 1.18 -2.96 -7.76
CA LEU A 182 2.54 -3.44 -8.04
C LEU A 182 3.05 -2.92 -9.40
N ILE A 183 2.24 -3.05 -10.45
CA ILE A 183 2.61 -2.61 -11.81
C ILE A 183 2.77 -1.09 -11.85
N SER A 184 1.81 -0.33 -11.30
CA SER A 184 1.88 1.13 -11.32
C SER A 184 3.11 1.65 -10.56
N GLY A 185 3.38 1.10 -9.39
CA GLY A 185 4.57 1.44 -8.61
C GLY A 185 5.87 1.06 -9.32
N PHE A 186 5.91 -0.11 -9.95
CA PHE A 186 7.08 -0.56 -10.72
C PHE A 186 7.39 0.39 -11.89
N VAL A 187 6.38 0.78 -12.65
CA VAL A 187 6.53 1.73 -13.76
C VAL A 187 7.02 3.10 -13.25
N ILE A 188 6.43 3.62 -12.18
CA ILE A 188 6.90 4.88 -11.55
C ILE A 188 8.35 4.73 -11.10
N GLY A 189 8.71 3.60 -10.49
CA GLY A 189 10.07 3.30 -10.05
C GLY A 189 11.07 3.27 -11.22
N LEU A 190 10.74 2.66 -12.35
CA LEU A 190 11.58 2.68 -13.55
C LEU A 190 11.86 4.10 -14.04
N ILE A 191 10.83 4.95 -14.09
CA ILE A 191 10.94 6.34 -14.52
C ILE A 191 11.84 7.16 -13.59
N MET A 192 11.67 6.98 -12.28
CA MET A 192 12.37 7.76 -11.25
C MET A 192 13.76 7.26 -10.91
N SER A 193 14.09 6.00 -11.16
CA SER A 193 15.34 5.36 -10.72
C SER A 193 16.60 6.03 -11.27
N LYS A 194 16.54 6.56 -12.49
CA LYS A 194 17.67 7.28 -13.08
C LYS A 194 18.02 8.54 -12.31
N GLN A 195 17.01 9.31 -11.91
CA GLN A 195 17.18 10.52 -11.11
C GLN A 195 17.68 10.19 -9.69
N LEU A 196 17.16 9.11 -9.09
CA LEU A 196 17.58 8.67 -7.76
C LEU A 196 19.05 8.25 -7.73
N LYS A 197 19.53 7.54 -8.75
CA LYS A 197 20.96 7.20 -8.88
C LYS A 197 21.83 8.43 -8.90
N GLN A 198 21.50 9.41 -9.74
CA GLN A 198 22.25 10.65 -9.82
C GLN A 198 22.29 11.40 -8.48
N GLN A 199 21.15 11.45 -7.76
CA GLN A 199 21.11 12.08 -6.43
C GLN A 199 22.00 11.37 -5.41
N ILE A 200 22.07 10.04 -5.41
CA ILE A 200 22.91 9.27 -4.49
C ILE A 200 24.40 9.46 -4.83
N GLU A 201 24.76 9.54 -6.10
CA GLU A 201 26.14 9.77 -6.56
C GLU A 201 26.65 11.16 -6.20
N ILE A 202 25.80 12.18 -6.25
CA ILE A 202 26.15 13.57 -5.88
C ILE A 202 26.34 13.72 -4.36
N ASN A 203 25.60 12.93 -3.56
CA ASN A 203 25.64 13.02 -2.10
C ASN A 203 26.69 12.09 -1.44
N ARG A 204 27.51 11.41 -2.23
CA ARG A 204 28.66 10.60 -1.80
C ARG A 204 29.96 11.36 -1.92
#